data_e744de9b10ecafadb72f4670df2dd53d
#
_entry.id   e744de9b10ecafadb72f4670df2dd53d
#
_cell.length_a   1.000
_cell.length_b   1.000
_cell.length_c   1.000
_cell.angle_alpha   90.00
_cell.angle_beta   90.00
_cell.angle_gamma   90.00
#
_symmetry.space_group_name_H-M   'P 1'
#
loop_
_entity.id
_entity.type
_entity.pdbx_description
1 polymer ?
#
loop_
_entity_poly.entity_id
_entity_poly.type
_entity_poly.pdbx_seq_one_letter_code
_entity_poly.pdbx_strand_id
1 'polypeptide(L)'
;MRVDRVELSKNLLRGFRAYDRMLHDRPDLRGRVVFRALGYPSREGLPEYLAYRAEVESLAAVVNRRWGTDDWAPIELDLEDDFPKSVAHLRSYDVLLVNPIRDGLNLVALEGPLVNERDGTVVVSREAGVHDQLDGIARAINPYDIE
;
A
#
# COMPACT_ATOMS: atom_id res chain seq x y z
N MET A 1 5.15 3.05 -0.35
CA MET A 1 3.79 3.60 -0.59
C MET A 1 2.90 2.61 -1.30
N ARG A 2 1.61 2.88 -1.44
CA ARG A 2 0.66 2.16 -2.31
C ARG A 2 -0.37 3.12 -2.90
N VAL A 3 -0.95 2.73 -4.04
CA VAL A 3 -2.09 3.39 -4.69
C VAL A 3 -3.05 2.29 -5.15
N ASP A 4 -4.29 2.28 -4.63
CA ASP A 4 -5.28 1.24 -4.96
C ASP A 4 -6.72 1.73 -4.75
N ARG A 5 -7.68 1.06 -5.36
CA ARG A 5 -9.07 1.17 -4.93
C ARG A 5 -9.26 0.52 -3.56
N VAL A 6 -10.15 1.07 -2.73
CA VAL A 6 -10.48 0.50 -1.42
C VAL A 6 -11.38 -0.72 -1.62
N GLU A 7 -10.77 -1.85 -1.96
CA GLU A 7 -11.42 -3.12 -2.27
C GLU A 7 -10.76 -4.27 -1.52
N LEU A 8 -11.54 -5.28 -1.15
CA LEU A 8 -11.05 -6.45 -0.41
C LEU A 8 -9.93 -7.18 -1.17
N SER A 9 -10.04 -7.30 -2.50
CA SER A 9 -9.03 -7.94 -3.34
C SER A 9 -7.68 -7.23 -3.34
N LYS A 10 -7.67 -5.92 -3.05
CA LYS A 10 -6.45 -5.11 -2.99
C LYS A 10 -5.64 -5.29 -1.71
N ASN A 11 -6.22 -5.95 -0.69
CA ASN A 11 -5.49 -6.44 0.47
C ASN A 11 -4.80 -5.37 1.33
N LEU A 12 -5.46 -4.20 1.52
CA LEU A 12 -4.90 -3.08 2.28
C LEU A 12 -4.58 -3.51 3.72
N LEU A 13 -5.49 -4.25 4.35
CA LEU A 13 -5.36 -4.65 5.76
C LEU A 13 -4.10 -5.49 6.02
N ARG A 14 -3.78 -6.47 5.14
CA ARG A 14 -2.54 -7.24 5.31
C ARG A 14 -1.31 -6.40 5.05
N GLY A 15 -1.35 -5.47 4.11
CA GLY A 15 -0.26 -4.51 3.90
C GLY A 15 0.04 -3.69 5.16
N PHE A 16 -0.99 -3.21 5.85
CA PHE A 16 -0.80 -2.47 7.11
C PHE A 16 -0.33 -3.37 8.26
N ARG A 17 -0.82 -4.62 8.34
CA ARG A 17 -0.35 -5.58 9.35
C ARG A 17 1.13 -5.96 9.15
N ALA A 18 1.55 -6.18 7.91
CA ALA A 18 2.95 -6.44 7.59
C ALA A 18 3.84 -5.24 7.95
N TYR A 19 3.36 -4.02 7.70
CA TYR A 19 4.06 -2.80 8.09
C TYR A 19 4.11 -2.63 9.62
N ASP A 20 3.03 -2.90 10.34
CA ASP A 20 2.99 -2.91 11.81
C ASP A 20 4.01 -3.93 12.38
N ARG A 21 4.06 -5.13 11.77
CA ARG A 21 5.03 -6.16 12.14
C ARG A 21 6.46 -5.71 11.86
N MET A 22 6.73 -5.13 10.71
CA MET A 22 8.04 -4.57 10.36
C MET A 22 8.50 -3.53 11.38
N LEU A 23 7.62 -2.61 11.81
CA LEU A 23 7.95 -1.62 12.84
C LEU A 23 8.18 -2.25 14.22
N HIS A 24 7.54 -3.39 14.51
CA HIS A 24 7.81 -4.15 15.73
C HIS A 24 9.21 -4.77 15.69
N ASP A 25 9.54 -5.46 14.62
CA ASP A 25 10.77 -6.25 14.48
C ASP A 25 12.00 -5.39 14.15
N ARG A 26 11.78 -4.18 13.59
CA ARG A 26 12.81 -3.22 13.21
C ARG A 26 12.60 -1.86 13.87
N PRO A 27 12.88 -1.75 15.17
CA PRO A 27 12.74 -0.47 15.90
C PRO A 27 13.59 0.67 15.31
N ASP A 28 14.68 0.34 14.63
CA ASP A 28 15.56 1.27 13.94
C ASP A 28 14.91 2.02 12.77
N LEU A 29 13.78 1.53 12.26
CA LEU A 29 12.99 2.16 11.19
C LEU A 29 11.93 3.14 11.71
N ARG A 30 11.61 3.12 13.00
CA ARG A 30 10.61 4.03 13.60
C ARG A 30 11.08 5.48 13.49
N GLY A 31 10.19 6.37 13.11
CA GLY A 31 10.50 7.77 12.83
C GLY A 31 11.26 8.02 11.50
N ARG A 32 11.59 6.97 10.74
CA ARG A 32 12.39 7.08 9.52
C ARG A 32 11.68 6.64 8.24
N VAL A 33 10.60 5.88 8.38
CA VAL A 33 9.80 5.38 7.26
C VAL A 33 8.35 5.79 7.41
N VAL A 34 7.68 6.07 6.29
CA VAL A 34 6.26 6.40 6.24
C VAL A 34 5.58 5.51 5.22
N PHE A 35 4.48 4.87 5.61
CA PHE A 35 3.64 4.14 4.68
C PHE A 35 2.52 5.06 4.16
N ARG A 36 2.75 5.68 3.02
CA ARG A 36 1.74 6.50 2.34
C ARG A 36 0.79 5.60 1.57
N ALA A 37 -0.49 5.59 1.94
CA ALA A 37 -1.53 4.80 1.34
C ALA A 37 -2.59 5.72 0.71
N LEU A 38 -2.64 5.76 -0.62
CA LEU A 38 -3.60 6.51 -1.40
C LEU A 38 -4.68 5.54 -1.88
N GLY A 39 -5.90 5.72 -1.38
CA GLY A 39 -7.03 4.84 -1.65
C GLY A 39 -8.14 5.55 -2.41
N TYR A 40 -8.57 4.98 -3.55
CA TYR A 40 -9.74 5.49 -4.24
C TYR A 40 -11.00 4.84 -3.69
N PRO A 41 -12.07 5.60 -3.42
CA PRO A 41 -13.37 5.04 -3.09
C PRO A 41 -13.85 4.08 -4.18
N SER A 42 -14.43 2.96 -3.80
CA SER A 42 -14.97 1.98 -4.73
C SER A 42 -16.25 1.40 -4.18
N ARG A 43 -17.27 1.30 -5.05
CA ARG A 43 -18.55 0.63 -4.77
C ARG A 43 -19.20 1.04 -3.43
N GLU A 44 -19.17 2.33 -3.09
CA GLU A 44 -19.65 2.86 -1.79
C GLU A 44 -21.15 2.62 -1.54
N GLY A 45 -21.91 2.15 -2.53
CA GLY A 45 -23.29 1.68 -2.35
C GLY A 45 -23.42 0.28 -1.75
N LEU A 46 -22.32 -0.46 -1.52
CA LEU A 46 -22.32 -1.82 -0.98
C LEU A 46 -21.83 -1.83 0.48
N PRO A 47 -22.63 -2.38 1.41
CA PRO A 47 -22.26 -2.40 2.84
C PRO A 47 -20.90 -3.04 3.13
N GLU A 48 -20.51 -4.08 2.38
CA GLU A 48 -19.23 -4.77 2.54
C GLU A 48 -18.04 -3.87 2.25
N TYR A 49 -18.15 -2.96 1.28
CA TYR A 49 -17.10 -2.01 0.92
C TYR A 49 -17.00 -0.88 1.95
N LEU A 50 -18.12 -0.40 2.48
CA LEU A 50 -18.13 0.56 3.58
C LEU A 50 -17.52 -0.03 4.85
N ALA A 51 -17.88 -1.28 5.19
CA ALA A 51 -17.29 -1.99 6.32
C ALA A 51 -15.78 -2.16 6.15
N TYR A 52 -15.33 -2.59 4.97
CA TYR A 52 -13.90 -2.74 4.68
C TYR A 52 -13.14 -1.42 4.77
N ARG A 53 -13.71 -0.32 4.25
CA ARG A 53 -13.14 1.02 4.40
C ARG A 53 -12.96 1.40 5.87
N ALA A 54 -13.99 1.20 6.68
CA ALA A 54 -13.93 1.48 8.11
C ALA A 54 -12.86 0.64 8.85
N GLU A 55 -12.68 -0.64 8.45
CA GLU A 55 -11.61 -1.48 8.98
C GLU A 55 -10.21 -0.96 8.59
N VAL A 56 -10.03 -0.51 7.35
CA VAL A 56 -8.77 0.08 6.86
C VAL A 56 -8.42 1.33 7.64
N GLU A 57 -9.38 2.26 7.82
CA GLU A 57 -9.21 3.49 8.61
C GLU A 57 -8.89 3.16 10.08
N SER A 58 -9.63 2.21 10.66
CA SER A 58 -9.41 1.78 12.05
C SER A 58 -8.03 1.17 12.26
N LEU A 59 -7.58 0.29 11.36
CA LEU A 59 -6.28 -0.35 11.46
C LEU A 59 -5.13 0.67 11.31
N ALA A 60 -5.24 1.60 10.37
CA ALA A 60 -4.25 2.69 10.22
C ALA A 60 -4.15 3.52 11.52
N ALA A 61 -5.30 3.87 12.11
CA ALA A 61 -5.33 4.59 13.38
C ALA A 61 -4.72 3.78 14.54
N VAL A 62 -4.93 2.46 14.58
CA VAL A 62 -4.30 1.58 15.59
C VAL A 62 -2.79 1.56 15.45
N VAL A 63 -2.25 1.41 14.24
CA VAL A 63 -0.80 1.42 13.99
C VAL A 63 -0.20 2.78 14.35
N ASN A 64 -0.86 3.88 13.97
CA ASN A 64 -0.42 5.23 14.28
C ASN A 64 -0.41 5.51 15.79
N ARG A 65 -1.42 5.06 16.54
CA ARG A 65 -1.41 5.17 18.02
C ARG A 65 -0.33 4.32 18.68
N ARG A 66 0.02 3.18 18.09
CA ARG A 66 1.04 2.28 18.65
C ARG A 66 2.45 2.82 18.51
N TRP A 67 2.77 3.39 17.36
CA TRP A 67 4.15 3.72 17.00
C TRP A 67 4.39 5.21 16.76
N GLY A 68 3.35 5.98 16.45
CA GLY A 68 3.46 7.40 16.11
C GLY A 68 3.99 8.25 17.25
N THR A 69 4.54 9.39 16.87
CA THR A 69 4.97 10.47 17.76
C THR A 69 4.28 11.77 17.34
N ASP A 70 4.51 12.86 18.07
CA ASP A 70 3.94 14.17 17.71
C ASP A 70 4.36 14.65 16.31
N ASP A 71 5.56 14.24 15.88
CA ASP A 71 6.16 14.66 14.60
C ASP A 71 6.14 13.59 13.51
N TRP A 72 5.64 12.39 13.78
CA TRP A 72 5.67 11.28 12.84
C TRP A 72 4.44 10.38 12.92
N ALA A 73 3.73 10.26 11.80
CA ALA A 73 2.68 9.28 11.60
C ALA A 73 3.20 8.11 10.75
N PRO A 74 3.24 6.87 11.27
CA PRO A 74 3.64 5.69 10.52
C PRO A 74 2.89 5.46 9.22
N ILE A 75 1.56 5.64 9.25
CA ILE A 75 0.68 5.48 8.07
C ILE A 75 0.01 6.83 7.77
N GLU A 76 0.28 7.36 6.60
CA GLU A 76 -0.47 8.45 6.00
C GLU A 76 -1.53 7.84 5.07
N LEU A 77 -2.77 7.78 5.56
CA LEU A 77 -3.91 7.26 4.82
C LEU A 77 -4.71 8.41 4.22
N ASP A 78 -4.88 8.37 2.91
CA ASP A 78 -5.70 9.30 2.15
C ASP A 78 -6.68 8.50 1.27
N LEU A 79 -7.96 8.71 1.46
CA LEU A 79 -9.04 7.98 0.77
C LEU A 79 -9.86 8.92 -0.15
N GLU A 80 -9.20 9.90 -0.72
CA GLU A 80 -9.78 10.80 -1.71
C GLU A 80 -9.41 10.37 -3.13
N ASP A 81 -10.33 10.57 -4.08
CA ASP A 81 -10.07 10.35 -5.50
C ASP A 81 -9.31 11.56 -6.08
N ASP A 82 -7.98 11.53 -5.98
CA ASP A 82 -7.09 12.56 -6.48
C ASP A 82 -5.97 11.93 -7.34
N PHE A 83 -6.23 11.82 -8.63
CA PHE A 83 -5.27 11.25 -9.58
C PHE A 83 -3.97 12.08 -9.68
N PRO A 84 -4.01 13.44 -9.82
CA PRO A 84 -2.80 14.26 -9.82
C PRO A 84 -1.92 14.05 -8.58
N LYS A 85 -2.52 13.96 -7.40
CA LYS A 85 -1.82 13.68 -6.15
C LYS A 85 -1.16 12.30 -6.15
N SER A 86 -1.86 11.29 -6.66
CA SER A 86 -1.32 9.94 -6.78
C SER A 86 -0.10 9.89 -7.68
N VAL A 87 -0.14 10.56 -8.84
CA VAL A 87 1.00 10.67 -9.76
C VAL A 87 2.16 11.40 -9.09
N ALA A 88 1.91 12.51 -8.40
CA ALA A 88 2.95 13.27 -7.70
C ALA A 88 3.68 12.40 -6.66
N HIS A 89 2.96 11.54 -5.93
CA HIS A 89 3.56 10.62 -4.98
C HIS A 89 4.28 9.43 -5.64
N LEU A 90 3.76 8.92 -6.77
CA LEU A 90 4.43 7.87 -7.54
C LEU A 90 5.79 8.33 -8.10
N ARG A 91 6.01 9.61 -8.31
CA ARG A 91 7.33 10.13 -8.71
C ARG A 91 8.40 10.01 -7.64
N SER A 92 8.04 9.85 -6.36
CA SER A 92 8.97 9.98 -5.23
C SER A 92 8.97 8.81 -4.25
N TYR A 93 8.45 7.64 -4.61
CA TYR A 93 8.50 6.48 -3.71
C TYR A 93 9.88 5.83 -3.70
N ASP A 94 10.26 5.26 -2.55
CA ASP A 94 11.40 4.35 -2.42
C ASP A 94 10.95 2.89 -2.57
N VAL A 95 9.73 2.56 -2.06
CA VAL A 95 9.11 1.23 -2.22
C VAL A 95 7.64 1.40 -2.59
N LEU A 96 7.22 0.78 -3.69
CA LEU A 96 5.82 0.66 -4.11
C LEU A 96 5.31 -0.74 -3.79
N LEU A 97 4.37 -0.84 -2.86
CA LEU A 97 3.73 -2.11 -2.49
C LEU A 97 2.46 -2.33 -3.30
N VAL A 98 2.44 -3.41 -4.05
CA VAL A 98 1.31 -3.91 -4.84
C VAL A 98 1.01 -5.34 -4.41
N ASN A 99 0.15 -5.52 -3.40
CA ASN A 99 -0.06 -6.82 -2.76
C ASN A 99 -1.50 -7.36 -2.84
N PRO A 100 -2.19 -7.29 -4.00
CA PRO A 100 -3.52 -7.87 -4.10
C PRO A 100 -3.52 -9.37 -3.83
N ILE A 101 -4.64 -9.88 -3.29
CA ILE A 101 -4.87 -11.34 -3.19
C ILE A 101 -5.37 -11.92 -4.52
N ARG A 102 -5.86 -11.08 -5.41
CA ARG A 102 -6.23 -11.39 -6.79
C ARG A 102 -6.38 -10.10 -7.59
N ASP A 103 -5.69 -9.99 -8.70
CA ASP A 103 -5.82 -8.86 -9.64
C ASP A 103 -5.56 -9.33 -11.08
N GLY A 104 -6.33 -8.82 -12.03
CA GLY A 104 -6.19 -9.19 -13.44
C GLY A 104 -4.88 -8.70 -14.08
N LEU A 105 -4.45 -7.48 -13.74
CA LEU A 105 -3.22 -6.88 -14.26
C LEU A 105 -2.51 -6.05 -13.19
N ASN A 106 -3.14 -5.00 -12.66
CA ASN A 106 -2.62 -3.95 -11.80
C ASN A 106 -1.71 -2.94 -12.53
N LEU A 107 -2.34 -1.93 -13.11
CA LEU A 107 -1.64 -0.89 -13.87
C LEU A 107 -0.65 -0.08 -13.02
N VAL A 108 -0.93 0.12 -11.74
CA VAL A 108 -0.05 0.90 -10.84
C VAL A 108 1.35 0.29 -10.75
N ALA A 109 1.44 -1.05 -10.80
CA ALA A 109 2.73 -1.74 -10.79
C ALA A 109 3.56 -1.50 -12.06
N LEU A 110 2.90 -1.16 -13.18
CA LEU A 110 3.56 -0.78 -14.44
C LEU A 110 3.81 0.72 -14.53
N GLU A 111 2.82 1.52 -14.16
CA GLU A 111 2.87 2.99 -14.28
C GLU A 111 3.81 3.61 -13.24
N GLY A 112 3.84 3.07 -12.02
CA GLY A 112 4.69 3.57 -10.95
C GLY A 112 6.17 3.68 -11.33
N PRO A 113 6.80 2.61 -11.83
CA PRO A 113 8.19 2.66 -12.28
C PRO A 113 8.45 3.64 -13.43
N LEU A 114 7.47 3.83 -14.33
CA LEU A 114 7.63 4.75 -15.48
C LEU A 114 7.73 6.22 -15.07
N VAL A 115 7.10 6.58 -13.95
CA VAL A 115 7.08 7.97 -13.46
C VAL A 115 8.02 8.21 -12.28
N ASN A 116 8.57 7.15 -11.68
CA ASN A 116 9.42 7.26 -10.50
C ASN A 116 10.77 7.92 -10.83
N GLU A 117 11.17 8.89 -10.03
CA GLU A 117 12.41 9.68 -10.20
C GLU A 117 13.49 9.30 -9.17
N ARG A 118 13.28 8.23 -8.37
CA ARG A 118 14.14 7.86 -7.23
C ARG A 118 14.69 6.44 -7.28
N ASP A 119 14.61 5.76 -8.42
CA ASP A 119 14.96 4.33 -8.54
C ASP A 119 14.23 3.45 -7.52
N GLY A 120 12.96 3.76 -7.25
CA GLY A 120 12.14 3.05 -6.29
C GLY A 120 11.89 1.58 -6.68
N THR A 121 11.88 0.70 -5.69
CA THR A 121 11.61 -0.72 -5.89
C THR A 121 10.12 -1.02 -5.87
N VAL A 122 9.65 -1.90 -6.76
CA VAL A 122 8.30 -2.46 -6.72
C VAL A 122 8.32 -3.79 -5.97
N VAL A 123 7.41 -3.91 -5.00
CA VAL A 123 7.10 -5.16 -4.29
C VAL A 123 5.74 -5.63 -4.76
N VAL A 124 5.68 -6.75 -5.47
CA VAL A 124 4.48 -7.20 -6.17
C VAL A 124 4.02 -8.58 -5.69
N SER A 125 2.70 -8.72 -5.52
CA SER A 125 2.08 -10.01 -5.23
C SER A 125 2.22 -10.98 -6.41
N ARG A 126 2.50 -12.26 -6.11
CA ARG A 126 2.45 -13.34 -7.09
C ARG A 126 1.04 -13.59 -7.65
N GLU A 127 0.00 -13.08 -7.00
CA GLU A 127 -1.40 -13.17 -7.42
C GLU A 127 -1.85 -11.96 -8.28
N ALA A 128 -0.95 -11.04 -8.60
CA ALA A 128 -1.18 -9.96 -9.55
C ALA A 128 -0.84 -10.44 -10.97
N GLY A 129 -1.73 -10.24 -11.93
CA GLY A 129 -1.51 -10.66 -13.33
C GLY A 129 -0.30 -10.00 -14.01
N VAL A 130 0.18 -8.88 -13.45
CA VAL A 130 1.41 -8.21 -13.90
C VAL A 130 2.69 -8.90 -13.40
N HIS A 131 2.60 -9.84 -12.46
CA HIS A 131 3.76 -10.46 -11.81
C HIS A 131 4.76 -11.02 -12.82
N ASP A 132 4.28 -11.82 -13.80
CA ASP A 132 5.15 -12.44 -14.80
C ASP A 132 5.84 -11.44 -15.73
N GLN A 133 5.22 -10.25 -15.93
CA GLN A 133 5.83 -9.17 -16.72
C GLN A 133 6.93 -8.42 -15.96
N LEU A 134 6.92 -8.50 -14.63
CA LEU A 134 7.88 -7.84 -13.75
C LEU A 134 8.90 -8.82 -13.16
N ASP A 135 8.96 -10.06 -13.66
CA ASP A 135 9.94 -11.05 -13.22
C ASP A 135 11.38 -10.55 -13.44
N GLY A 136 12.21 -10.69 -12.42
CA GLY A 136 13.57 -10.16 -12.41
C GLY A 136 13.69 -8.62 -12.20
N ILE A 137 12.57 -7.88 -12.22
CA ILE A 137 12.54 -6.42 -12.03
C ILE A 137 11.97 -6.07 -10.65
N ALA A 138 10.84 -6.66 -10.29
CA ALA A 138 10.17 -6.43 -9.02
C ALA A 138 10.49 -7.50 -7.97
N ARG A 139 10.26 -7.19 -6.69
CA ARG A 139 10.34 -8.16 -5.60
C ARG A 139 8.99 -8.88 -5.45
N ALA A 140 8.95 -10.18 -5.77
CA ALA A 140 7.75 -10.99 -5.65
C ALA A 140 7.48 -11.39 -4.20
N ILE A 141 6.22 -11.27 -3.76
CA ILE A 141 5.78 -11.68 -2.43
C ILE A 141 4.54 -12.57 -2.46
N ASN A 142 4.35 -13.35 -1.40
CA ASN A 142 3.09 -14.01 -1.11
C ASN A 142 2.15 -13.00 -0.43
N PRO A 143 0.98 -12.66 -0.99
CA PRO A 143 0.09 -11.64 -0.43
C PRO A 143 -0.61 -12.07 0.87
N TYR A 144 -0.53 -13.33 1.24
CA TYR A 144 -1.10 -13.88 2.47
C TYR A 144 -0.12 -13.88 3.64
N ASP A 145 1.16 -13.77 3.35
CA ASP A 145 2.24 -13.73 4.33
C ASP A 145 2.44 -12.29 4.83
N ILE A 146 2.57 -12.13 6.14
CA ILE A 146 2.82 -10.84 6.81
C ILE A 146 4.16 -10.81 7.54
N GLU A 147 4.97 -11.88 7.42
CA GLU A 147 6.31 -11.98 8.02
C GLU A 147 7.43 -11.51 7.08
#